data_c21828117a6dc7b3d6257ddfcdfe72e0
#
_entry.id   c21828117a6dc7b3d6257ddfcdfe72e0
#
_cell.length_a   1.000
_cell.length_b   1.000
_cell.length_c   1.000
_cell.angle_alpha   90.00
_cell.angle_beta   90.00
_cell.angle_gamma   90.00
#
_symmetry.space_group_name_H-M   'P 1'
#
loop_
_entity.id
_entity.type
_entity.pdbx_description
1 polymer ?
#
loop_
_entity_poly.entity_id
_entity_poly.type
_entity_poly.pdbx_seq_one_letter_code
_entity_poly.pdbx_strand_id
1 'polypeptide(L)'
;MFDYHVLPSQRLAGGVRLVSPLLPKPVTLSSPALEVMTDLRLVPAGVTEPDSTMESANVFMMQRGIRSLFVMNRDNVLCGVITASDILGEKPLRFIQERQLKHSEILVSDIMTPVDRLEAIPMKIVESSRVGNVIATLRESGRQHAFVMESSTDGTPVVR
;
A
#
# COMPACT_ATOMS: atom_id res chain seq x y z
N MET A 1 6.42 0.20 -42.32
CA MET A 1 5.05 -0.32 -42.17
C MET A 1 5.17 -1.72 -41.61
N PHE A 2 4.73 -1.97 -40.40
CA PHE A 2 4.75 -3.34 -39.84
C PHE A 2 3.57 -4.11 -40.42
N ASP A 3 3.85 -5.19 -41.11
CA ASP A 3 2.83 -6.06 -41.74
C ASP A 3 2.42 -7.10 -40.69
N TYR A 4 1.30 -6.87 -40.00
CA TYR A 4 0.75 -7.79 -39.01
C TYR A 4 -0.26 -8.72 -39.68
N HIS A 5 0.00 -10.02 -39.62
CA HIS A 5 -0.94 -11.04 -40.12
C HIS A 5 -2.07 -11.25 -39.13
N VAL A 6 -3.27 -11.45 -39.66
CA VAL A 6 -4.46 -11.80 -38.85
C VAL A 6 -4.25 -13.19 -38.25
N LEU A 7 -4.47 -13.31 -36.95
CA LEU A 7 -4.37 -14.61 -36.28
C LEU A 7 -5.64 -15.45 -36.55
N PRO A 8 -5.48 -16.76 -36.81
CA PRO A 8 -6.61 -17.65 -36.96
C PRO A 8 -7.42 -17.72 -35.66
N SER A 9 -8.71 -17.64 -35.76
CA SER A 9 -9.64 -17.75 -34.63
C SER A 9 -10.65 -18.85 -34.87
N GLN A 10 -11.19 -19.42 -33.79
CA GLN A 10 -12.22 -20.43 -33.86
C GLN A 10 -13.39 -20.08 -32.93
N ARG A 11 -14.58 -20.55 -33.28
CA ARG A 11 -15.75 -20.38 -32.44
C ARG A 11 -15.66 -21.27 -31.21
N LEU A 12 -16.06 -20.72 -30.05
CA LEU A 12 -16.16 -21.52 -28.84
C LEU A 12 -17.37 -22.46 -28.94
N ALA A 13 -17.14 -23.73 -28.59
CA ALA A 13 -18.21 -24.70 -28.42
C ALA A 13 -18.80 -24.63 -27.01
N GLY A 14 -20.00 -25.23 -26.79
CA GLY A 14 -20.57 -25.35 -25.47
C GLY A 14 -19.66 -26.16 -24.51
N GLY A 15 -19.72 -25.86 -23.21
CA GLY A 15 -18.93 -26.56 -22.18
C GLY A 15 -17.55 -25.99 -21.92
N VAL A 16 -17.16 -24.87 -22.56
CA VAL A 16 -15.90 -24.17 -22.27
C VAL A 16 -15.91 -23.62 -20.85
N ARG A 17 -14.83 -23.84 -20.12
CA ARG A 17 -14.64 -23.37 -18.73
C ARG A 17 -13.55 -22.32 -18.67
N LEU A 18 -13.63 -21.43 -17.68
CA LEU A 18 -12.56 -20.50 -17.38
C LEU A 18 -11.47 -21.21 -16.56
N VAL A 19 -10.20 -20.88 -16.84
CA VAL A 19 -9.10 -21.23 -15.95
C VAL A 19 -9.24 -20.43 -14.67
N SER A 20 -9.25 -21.09 -13.52
CA SER A 20 -9.20 -20.44 -12.22
C SER A 20 -7.76 -20.33 -11.76
N PRO A 21 -7.35 -19.21 -11.14
CA PRO A 21 -6.03 -19.11 -10.53
C PRO A 21 -5.92 -20.13 -9.38
N LEU A 22 -4.71 -20.64 -9.18
CA LEU A 22 -4.44 -21.44 -7.98
C LEU A 22 -4.68 -20.55 -6.76
N LEU A 23 -5.54 -21.05 -5.86
CA LEU A 23 -5.73 -20.37 -4.56
C LEU A 23 -4.40 -20.35 -3.81
N PRO A 24 -4.02 -19.21 -3.20
CA PRO A 24 -2.82 -19.15 -2.38
C PRO A 24 -2.93 -20.18 -1.24
N LYS A 25 -1.81 -20.82 -0.91
CA LYS A 25 -1.77 -21.73 0.23
C LYS A 25 -2.09 -20.95 1.52
N PRO A 26 -2.84 -21.56 2.45
CA PRO A 26 -3.06 -20.95 3.76
C PRO A 26 -1.72 -20.70 4.45
N VAL A 27 -1.52 -19.47 4.95
CA VAL A 27 -0.34 -19.12 5.74
C VAL A 27 -0.60 -19.41 7.23
N THR A 28 0.45 -19.81 7.92
CA THR A 28 0.46 -20.03 9.37
C THR A 28 1.46 -19.09 10.04
N LEU A 29 1.49 -19.04 11.35
CA LEU A 29 2.49 -18.24 12.08
C LEU A 29 3.93 -18.65 11.77
N SER A 30 4.15 -19.90 11.38
CA SER A 30 5.46 -20.44 11.01
C SER A 30 5.83 -20.25 9.53
N SER A 31 4.90 -19.79 8.69
CA SER A 31 5.19 -19.48 7.29
C SER A 31 6.21 -18.34 7.15
N PRO A 32 7.03 -18.34 6.08
CA PRO A 32 7.93 -17.22 5.80
C PRO A 32 7.19 -15.88 5.73
N ALA A 33 7.78 -14.82 6.30
CA ALA A 33 7.18 -13.48 6.29
C ALA A 33 6.97 -12.95 4.86
N LEU A 34 7.80 -13.35 3.92
CA LEU A 34 7.68 -13.00 2.50
C LEU A 34 6.34 -13.42 1.86
N GLU A 35 5.70 -14.47 2.37
CA GLU A 35 4.41 -14.94 1.84
C GLU A 35 3.24 -13.98 2.13
N VAL A 36 3.40 -13.08 3.09
CA VAL A 36 2.38 -12.07 3.45
C VAL A 36 2.80 -10.65 3.08
N MET A 37 3.99 -10.48 2.53
CA MET A 37 4.51 -9.19 2.10
C MET A 37 3.88 -8.78 0.76
N THR A 38 3.42 -7.54 0.67
CA THR A 38 3.11 -6.91 -0.62
C THR A 38 4.39 -6.33 -1.18
N ASP A 39 4.97 -6.98 -2.18
CA ASP A 39 6.22 -6.56 -2.81
C ASP A 39 5.97 -5.49 -3.88
N LEU A 40 6.43 -4.27 -3.67
CA LEU A 40 6.27 -3.15 -4.60
C LEU A 40 7.09 -3.29 -5.89
N ARG A 41 7.95 -4.30 -6.00
CA ARG A 41 8.56 -4.70 -7.28
C ARG A 41 7.59 -5.45 -8.18
N LEU A 42 6.58 -6.10 -7.60
CA LEU A 42 5.61 -6.93 -8.31
C LEU A 42 4.26 -6.23 -8.53
N VAL A 43 3.90 -5.31 -7.64
CA VAL A 43 2.64 -4.58 -7.71
C VAL A 43 2.88 -3.07 -7.50
N PRO A 44 2.17 -2.20 -8.23
CA PRO A 44 2.32 -0.77 -8.05
C PRO A 44 1.79 -0.32 -6.69
N ALA A 45 2.53 0.57 -6.03
CA ALA A 45 2.06 1.22 -4.82
C ALA A 45 0.85 2.13 -5.10
N GLY A 46 -0.09 2.20 -4.16
CA GLY A 46 -1.08 3.27 -4.14
C GLY A 46 -0.41 4.56 -3.64
N VAL A 47 -0.51 5.62 -4.41
CA VAL A 47 0.13 6.92 -4.09
C VAL A 47 -0.88 8.06 -4.16
N THR A 48 -0.63 9.11 -3.39
CA THR A 48 -1.37 10.38 -3.41
C THR A 48 -0.40 11.53 -3.16
N GLU A 49 -0.84 12.75 -3.39
CA GLU A 49 -0.05 13.96 -3.13
C GLU A 49 -0.43 14.60 -1.78
N PRO A 50 0.48 15.36 -1.13
CA PRO A 50 0.21 16.00 0.15
C PRO A 50 -0.95 17.00 0.11
N ASP A 51 -1.13 17.68 -1.02
CA ASP A 51 -2.16 18.69 -1.28
C ASP A 51 -3.48 18.11 -1.84
N SER A 52 -3.56 16.81 -2.01
CA SER A 52 -4.83 16.12 -2.28
C SER A 52 -5.77 16.22 -1.08
N THR A 53 -7.09 16.25 -1.31
CA THR A 53 -8.06 16.23 -0.22
C THR A 53 -8.11 14.84 0.44
N MET A 54 -8.38 14.81 1.73
CA MET A 54 -8.62 13.58 2.47
C MET A 54 -9.73 12.73 1.82
N GLU A 55 -10.79 13.39 1.35
CA GLU A 55 -11.91 12.73 0.69
C GLU A 55 -11.50 12.04 -0.60
N SER A 56 -10.71 12.70 -1.46
CA SER A 56 -10.20 12.10 -2.70
C SER A 56 -9.31 10.89 -2.42
N ALA A 57 -8.46 10.95 -1.38
CA ALA A 57 -7.64 9.83 -0.95
C ALA A 57 -8.50 8.65 -0.47
N ASN A 58 -9.58 8.91 0.29
CA ASN A 58 -10.51 7.88 0.72
C ASN A 58 -11.22 7.19 -0.45
N VAL A 59 -11.73 7.96 -1.39
CA VAL A 59 -12.37 7.44 -2.60
C VAL A 59 -11.40 6.57 -3.40
N PHE A 60 -10.15 7.00 -3.54
CA PHE A 60 -9.12 6.23 -4.24
C PHE A 60 -8.81 4.91 -3.55
N MET A 61 -8.70 4.91 -2.21
CA MET A 61 -8.52 3.66 -1.44
C MET A 61 -9.68 2.69 -1.66
N MET A 62 -10.93 3.18 -1.63
CA MET A 62 -12.12 2.35 -1.86
C MET A 62 -12.16 1.77 -3.26
N GLN A 63 -11.89 2.58 -4.28
CA GLN A 63 -11.88 2.13 -5.69
C GLN A 63 -10.82 1.07 -5.97
N ARG A 64 -9.68 1.16 -5.31
CA ARG A 64 -8.56 0.21 -5.46
C ARG A 64 -8.63 -0.98 -4.51
N GLY A 65 -9.54 -0.98 -3.54
CA GLY A 65 -9.61 -2.02 -2.51
C GLY A 65 -8.37 -2.06 -1.60
N ILE A 66 -7.71 -0.91 -1.41
CA ILE A 66 -6.51 -0.77 -0.55
C ILE A 66 -6.85 0.10 0.66
N ARG A 67 -6.04 0.02 1.71
CA ARG A 67 -6.29 0.71 2.99
C ARG A 67 -5.21 1.71 3.39
N SER A 68 -4.23 1.91 2.53
CA SER A 68 -3.15 2.88 2.75
C SER A 68 -2.63 3.42 1.43
N LEU A 69 -2.13 4.67 1.45
CA LEU A 69 -1.48 5.32 0.33
C LEU A 69 -0.15 5.91 0.80
N PHE A 70 0.87 5.77 -0.01
CA PHE A 70 2.09 6.54 0.14
C PHE A 70 1.84 7.97 -0.31
N VAL A 71 2.29 8.93 0.48
CA VAL A 71 2.19 10.35 0.15
C VAL A 71 3.51 10.79 -0.46
N MET A 72 3.48 11.11 -1.75
CA MET A 72 4.67 11.48 -2.54
C MET A 72 4.58 12.94 -2.96
N ASN A 73 5.68 13.67 -2.87
CA ASN A 73 5.74 15.00 -3.44
C ASN A 73 5.99 14.95 -4.96
N ARG A 74 6.04 16.12 -5.60
CA ARG A 74 6.24 16.25 -7.05
C ARG A 74 7.63 15.79 -7.53
N ASP A 75 8.60 15.69 -6.61
CA ASP A 75 9.95 15.18 -6.87
C ASP A 75 10.05 13.65 -6.66
N ASN A 76 8.89 12.96 -6.51
CA ASN A 76 8.81 11.53 -6.18
C ASN A 76 9.53 11.15 -4.88
N VAL A 77 9.55 12.04 -3.90
CA VAL A 77 10.09 11.77 -2.58
C VAL A 77 8.93 11.45 -1.63
N LEU A 78 9.12 10.42 -0.81
CA LEU A 78 8.14 10.00 0.20
C LEU A 78 8.03 11.06 1.29
N CYS A 79 6.82 11.60 1.49
CA CYS A 79 6.49 12.56 2.55
C CYS A 79 5.86 11.89 3.76
N GLY A 80 5.15 10.80 3.56
CA GLY A 80 4.44 10.10 4.62
C GLY A 80 3.53 9.01 4.10
N VAL A 81 2.63 8.56 4.95
CA VAL A 81 1.60 7.56 4.64
C VAL A 81 0.28 8.00 5.24
N ILE A 82 -0.79 7.85 4.47
CA ILE A 82 -2.17 8.02 4.97
C ILE A 82 -2.89 6.67 4.91
N THR A 83 -3.62 6.34 5.96
CA THR A 83 -4.37 5.09 6.06
C THR A 83 -5.88 5.33 6.18
N ALA A 84 -6.68 4.32 5.87
CA ALA A 84 -8.12 4.37 6.10
C ALA A 84 -8.45 4.63 7.59
N SER A 85 -7.62 4.12 8.51
CA SER A 85 -7.78 4.38 9.95
C SER A 85 -7.52 5.84 10.34
N ASP A 86 -6.62 6.52 9.63
CA ASP A 86 -6.39 7.96 9.84
C ASP A 86 -7.61 8.78 9.44
N ILE A 87 -8.26 8.40 8.32
CA ILE A 87 -9.43 9.10 7.76
C ILE A 87 -10.69 8.85 8.59
N LEU A 88 -10.91 7.61 9.01
CA LEU A 88 -12.12 7.18 9.73
C LEU A 88 -12.01 7.35 11.24
N GLY A 89 -10.83 7.69 11.75
CA GLY A 89 -10.55 7.87 13.16
C GLY A 89 -10.83 9.29 13.66
N GLU A 90 -10.24 9.63 14.81
CA GLU A 90 -10.44 10.91 15.48
C GLU A 90 -9.64 12.07 14.89
N LYS A 91 -8.60 11.81 14.09
CA LYS A 91 -7.71 12.83 13.54
C LYS A 91 -8.47 13.94 12.79
N PRO A 92 -9.40 13.63 11.85
CA PRO A 92 -10.13 14.66 11.13
C PRO A 92 -10.99 15.55 12.05
N LEU A 93 -11.64 14.95 13.06
CA LEU A 93 -12.47 15.69 14.00
C LEU A 93 -11.63 16.65 14.85
N ARG A 94 -10.49 16.20 15.36
CA ARG A 94 -9.56 17.04 16.12
C ARG A 94 -9.05 18.20 15.26
N PHE A 95 -8.67 17.91 14.03
CA PHE A 95 -8.16 18.93 13.10
C PHE A 95 -9.21 20.00 12.77
N ILE A 96 -10.49 19.60 12.54
CA ILE A 96 -11.62 20.52 12.33
C ILE A 96 -11.81 21.44 13.53
N GLN A 97 -11.79 20.87 14.74
CA GLN A 97 -11.98 21.63 15.99
C GLN A 97 -10.85 22.65 16.23
N GLU A 98 -9.60 22.27 15.95
CA GLU A 98 -8.43 23.12 16.16
C GLU A 98 -8.31 24.23 15.10
N ARG A 99 -8.67 23.96 13.85
CA ARG A 99 -8.47 24.86 12.71
C ARG A 99 -9.73 25.54 12.20
N GLN A 100 -10.91 25.16 12.71
CA GLN A 100 -12.21 25.68 12.26
C GLN A 100 -12.46 25.54 10.75
N LEU A 101 -11.94 24.44 10.17
CA LEU A 101 -12.09 24.10 8.76
C LEU A 101 -13.31 23.19 8.53
N LYS A 102 -13.75 23.12 7.28
CA LYS A 102 -14.74 22.12 6.86
C LYS A 102 -14.06 20.78 6.58
N HIS A 103 -14.82 19.70 6.76
CA HIS A 103 -14.32 18.35 6.47
C HIS A 103 -13.76 18.21 5.03
N SER A 104 -14.38 18.88 4.05
CA SER A 104 -13.96 18.87 2.64
C SER A 104 -12.67 19.66 2.38
N GLU A 105 -12.19 20.44 3.33
CA GLU A 105 -10.97 21.25 3.21
C GLU A 105 -9.73 20.57 3.81
N ILE A 106 -9.93 19.42 4.46
CA ILE A 106 -8.82 18.66 5.04
C ILE A 106 -7.96 18.06 3.92
N LEU A 107 -6.67 18.35 3.96
CA LEU A 107 -5.69 17.79 3.03
C LEU A 107 -5.05 16.51 3.60
N VAL A 108 -4.50 15.71 2.72
CA VAL A 108 -3.74 14.50 3.10
C VAL A 108 -2.61 14.85 4.06
N SER A 109 -1.88 15.95 3.81
CA SER A 109 -0.79 16.43 4.66
C SER A 109 -1.22 16.77 6.09
N ASP A 110 -2.49 17.10 6.31
CA ASP A 110 -3.00 17.49 7.63
C ASP A 110 -3.14 16.29 8.58
N ILE A 111 -3.41 15.11 8.03
CA ILE A 111 -3.73 13.91 8.83
C ILE A 111 -2.82 12.72 8.58
N MET A 112 -1.97 12.74 7.55
CA MET A 112 -1.00 11.67 7.28
C MET A 112 -0.04 11.45 8.46
N THR A 113 0.57 10.29 8.51
CA THR A 113 1.76 10.05 9.33
C THR A 113 2.97 10.47 8.52
N PRO A 114 3.71 11.52 8.93
CA PRO A 114 4.86 12.00 8.17
C PRO A 114 6.02 11.00 8.22
N VAL A 115 6.92 11.08 7.23
CA VAL A 115 8.00 10.11 7.02
C VAL A 115 8.95 9.98 8.22
N ASP A 116 9.19 11.06 8.94
CA ASP A 116 10.04 11.09 10.15
C ASP A 116 9.46 10.31 11.35
N ARG A 117 8.19 9.94 11.27
CA ARG A 117 7.49 9.09 12.26
C ARG A 117 7.21 7.68 11.76
N LEU A 118 7.66 7.35 10.56
CA LEU A 118 7.55 6.00 10.00
C LEU A 118 8.75 5.16 10.42
N GLU A 119 8.47 3.90 10.66
CA GLU A 119 9.48 2.87 10.93
C GLU A 119 9.37 1.79 9.87
N ALA A 120 10.49 1.26 9.45
CA ALA A 120 10.57 0.21 8.46
C ALA A 120 11.46 -0.94 8.94
N ILE A 121 11.09 -2.15 8.56
CA ILE A 121 11.86 -3.36 8.83
C ILE A 121 12.84 -3.56 7.68
N PRO A 122 14.15 -3.72 7.93
CA PRO A 122 15.10 -4.02 6.87
C PRO A 122 14.74 -5.32 6.14
N MET A 123 14.83 -5.33 4.80
CA MET A 123 14.49 -6.49 3.98
C MET A 123 15.21 -7.77 4.42
N LYS A 124 16.49 -7.68 4.77
CA LYS A 124 17.29 -8.82 5.27
C LYS A 124 16.68 -9.48 6.51
N ILE A 125 16.01 -8.71 7.37
CA ILE A 125 15.32 -9.24 8.55
C ILE A 125 14.04 -9.96 8.12
N VAL A 126 13.28 -9.38 7.18
CA VAL A 126 12.05 -10.00 6.66
C VAL A 126 12.35 -11.34 6.00
N GLU A 127 13.43 -11.44 5.23
CA GLU A 127 13.86 -12.68 4.53
C GLU A 127 14.09 -13.86 5.49
N SER A 128 14.54 -13.59 6.71
CA SER A 128 14.78 -14.62 7.75
C SER A 128 13.64 -14.74 8.77
N SER A 129 12.59 -13.91 8.64
CA SER A 129 11.48 -13.86 9.61
C SER A 129 10.31 -14.73 9.18
N ARG A 130 9.41 -14.95 10.14
CA ARG A 130 8.15 -15.67 9.96
C ARG A 130 6.96 -14.73 10.16
N VAL A 131 5.79 -15.14 9.69
CA VAL A 131 4.54 -14.40 9.86
C VAL A 131 4.29 -14.04 11.33
N GLY A 132 4.58 -14.97 12.25
CA GLY A 132 4.48 -14.72 13.68
C GLY A 132 5.31 -13.54 14.19
N ASN A 133 6.52 -13.33 13.64
CA ASN A 133 7.35 -12.19 13.98
C ASN A 133 6.71 -10.87 13.51
N VAL A 134 6.16 -10.84 12.30
CA VAL A 134 5.45 -9.67 11.76
C VAL A 134 4.26 -9.31 12.64
N ILE A 135 3.45 -10.30 13.02
CA ILE A 135 2.28 -10.10 13.89
C ILE A 135 2.71 -9.55 15.26
N ALA A 136 3.77 -10.10 15.86
CA ALA A 136 4.30 -9.62 17.15
C ALA A 136 4.75 -8.15 17.04
N THR A 137 5.48 -7.80 15.99
CA THR A 137 5.94 -6.42 15.73
C THR A 137 4.77 -5.45 15.57
N LEU A 138 3.74 -5.82 14.79
CA LEU A 138 2.56 -4.99 14.60
C LEU A 138 1.77 -4.78 15.90
N ARG A 139 1.66 -5.83 16.74
CA ARG A 139 0.99 -5.73 18.04
C ARG A 139 1.75 -4.83 19.02
N GLU A 140 3.07 -4.98 19.08
CA GLU A 140 3.91 -4.16 19.95
C GLU A 140 3.86 -2.68 19.58
N SER A 141 3.91 -2.38 18.27
CA SER A 141 3.85 -1.01 17.76
C SER A 141 2.44 -0.41 17.75
N GLY A 142 1.39 -1.22 17.97
CA GLY A 142 -0.01 -0.78 17.83
C GLY A 142 -0.39 -0.39 16.40
N ARG A 143 0.34 -0.84 15.40
CA ARG A 143 0.16 -0.50 13.98
C ARG A 143 -0.52 -1.63 13.20
N GLN A 144 -1.19 -1.27 12.12
CA GLN A 144 -1.81 -2.23 11.19
C GLN A 144 -0.93 -2.54 9.97
N HIS A 145 0.11 -1.74 9.75
CA HIS A 145 1.02 -1.86 8.61
C HIS A 145 2.46 -1.76 9.10
N ALA A 146 3.34 -2.57 8.52
CA ALA A 146 4.78 -2.46 8.65
C ALA A 146 5.37 -2.23 7.25
N PHE A 147 6.28 -1.28 7.14
CA PHE A 147 7.00 -1.03 5.90
C PHE A 147 8.28 -1.83 5.87
N VAL A 148 8.66 -2.26 4.68
CA VAL A 148 9.92 -2.96 4.45
C VAL A 148 10.83 -2.03 3.66
N MET A 149 12.06 -1.88 4.09
CA MET A 149 13.05 -1.01 3.47
C MET A 149 14.26 -1.82 3.02
N GLU A 150 14.77 -1.45 1.85
CA GLU A 150 16.06 -1.92 1.35
C GLU A 150 16.88 -0.75 0.81
N SER A 151 18.15 -1.00 0.52
CA SER A 151 18.99 -0.04 -0.21
C SER A 151 18.95 -0.35 -1.69
N SER A 152 18.72 0.66 -2.52
CA SER A 152 18.88 0.58 -3.97
C SER A 152 20.36 0.35 -4.34
N THR A 153 20.65 0.07 -5.60
CA THR A 153 22.00 -0.16 -6.12
C THR A 153 22.96 1.03 -5.92
N ASP A 154 22.41 2.24 -5.85
CA ASP A 154 23.14 3.49 -5.55
C ASP A 154 23.23 3.81 -4.05
N GLY A 155 22.72 2.94 -3.19
CA GLY A 155 22.68 3.13 -1.73
C GLY A 155 21.50 3.94 -1.21
N THR A 156 20.61 4.43 -2.08
CA THR A 156 19.40 5.17 -1.66
C THR A 156 18.43 4.23 -0.94
N PRO A 157 17.90 4.61 0.25
CA PRO A 157 16.88 3.82 0.92
C PRO A 157 15.57 3.87 0.13
N VAL A 158 14.95 2.70 -0.08
CA VAL A 158 13.67 2.56 -0.78
C VAL A 158 12.73 1.68 0.00
N VAL A 159 11.43 1.98 -0.02
CA VAL A 159 10.38 1.09 0.48
C VAL A 159 10.09 0.04 -0.59
N ARG A 160 10.06 -1.21 -0.17
CA ARG A 160 9.84 -2.35 -1.07
C ARG A 160 8.49 -3.00 -0.88
#